data_164149c5c095c063789d4211e26ac094
#
_entry.id   164149c5c095c063789d4211e26ac094
#
_cell.length_a   1.000
_cell.length_b   1.000
_cell.length_c   1.000
_cell.angle_alpha   90.00
_cell.angle_beta   90.00
_cell.angle_gamma   90.00
#
_symmetry.space_group_name_H-M   'P 1'
#
loop_
_entity.id
_entity.type
_entity.pdbx_description
1 polymer ?
#
loop_
_entity_poly.entity_id
_entity_poly.type
_entity_poly.pdbx_seq_one_letter_code
_entity_poly.pdbx_strand_id
1 'polypeptide(L)'
;MHFDWSTLFHIEWTVPFLLAALNIVFINIILSGDNAVLIAMAVRGLDKDQRQKGIIFGTAVAVFLRILLTFFVSLLLGVPYLKFVGGILILWDRLFGTFKDEDPQEKCVYGTRGLLNSWDPLWANAQVYAGLAHDSWHARSWLDKLKVWIKPPGWRPADVAERFPKPAFSMAQMQLYHPPMSRAVQRFALVQFALLLTGVAAFLWQADAAPLAHNAIWFAVLLTVQWSLGAVMQGRIGMLMALMLQSAALATATSALGLTEWHWLFKPLTMAIAIILVATSAYSTSARGTSGSKMSWVLLMAALGGSLAGDVFLMFPGFFIPGLVSFLVAHLFYVALFKSGQAWFPHRGALAATLGIGVAMYAFLWAGGLPPALRAPVAAYVLVIALMAAQAIGRATVLRDAPSLWVAIGAGFFMLSDSLLATNRFVTLLPMAQIWVLATYYAAQALIVAGMLRGTARAESSSATALTPQTDLARSPSAA
;
A
#
# COMPACT_ATOMS: atom_id res chain seq x y z
N MET A 1 18.62 35.93 26.77
CA MET A 1 17.41 35.16 27.04
C MET A 1 17.53 34.55 28.43
N HIS A 2 16.81 35.09 29.41
CA HIS A 2 16.69 34.44 30.70
C HIS A 2 15.70 33.28 30.56
N PHE A 3 16.17 32.07 30.75
CA PHE A 3 15.33 30.90 30.81
C PHE A 3 14.61 30.85 32.14
N ASP A 4 13.29 31.02 32.13
CA ASP A 4 12.48 30.99 33.34
C ASP A 4 12.17 29.55 33.73
N TRP A 5 12.84 29.05 34.77
CA TRP A 5 12.69 27.69 35.28
C TRP A 5 11.30 27.41 35.87
N SER A 6 10.50 28.44 36.13
CA SER A 6 9.15 28.29 36.68
C SER A 6 8.18 27.68 35.65
N THR A 7 8.43 27.88 34.35
CA THR A 7 7.59 27.33 33.27
C THR A 7 7.71 25.82 33.14
N LEU A 8 8.79 25.20 33.65
CA LEU A 8 8.97 23.74 33.63
C LEU A 8 8.05 22.98 34.60
N PHE A 9 7.51 23.65 35.61
CA PHE A 9 6.67 23.02 36.65
C PHE A 9 5.18 23.30 36.47
N HIS A 10 4.78 24.12 35.48
CA HIS A 10 3.39 24.33 35.10
C HIS A 10 3.04 23.48 33.89
N ILE A 11 3.00 22.15 34.08
CA ILE A 11 2.49 21.23 33.04
C ILE A 11 0.96 21.31 33.05
N GLU A 12 0.39 22.01 32.10
CA GLU A 12 -1.04 21.95 31.86
C GLU A 12 -1.38 20.61 31.17
N TRP A 13 -2.02 19.71 31.92
CA TRP A 13 -2.47 18.40 31.42
C TRP A 13 -3.66 18.56 30.44
N THR A 14 -3.42 19.24 29.34
CA THR A 14 -4.41 19.42 28.28
C THR A 14 -4.44 18.20 27.37
N VAL A 15 -5.59 17.94 26.73
CA VAL A 15 -5.73 16.84 25.74
C VAL A 15 -4.67 16.92 24.61
N PRO A 16 -4.33 18.10 24.06
CA PRO A 16 -3.22 18.24 23.10
C PRO A 16 -1.86 17.84 23.68
N PHE A 17 -1.57 18.19 24.94
CA PHE A 17 -0.33 17.77 25.59
C PHE A 17 -0.25 16.26 25.77
N LEU A 18 -1.34 15.62 26.21
CA LEU A 18 -1.40 14.16 26.37
C LEU A 18 -1.25 13.45 25.02
N LEU A 19 -1.85 13.96 23.96
CA LEU A 19 -1.69 13.40 22.60
C LEU A 19 -0.26 13.59 22.08
N ALA A 20 0.37 14.74 22.32
CA ALA A 20 1.76 14.98 21.98
C ALA A 20 2.71 14.05 22.76
N ALA A 21 2.49 13.89 24.06
CA ALA A 21 3.25 12.98 24.91
C ALA A 21 3.08 11.52 24.45
N LEU A 22 1.85 11.10 24.14
CA LEU A 22 1.56 9.77 23.61
C LEU A 22 2.24 9.53 22.26
N ASN A 23 2.25 10.51 21.36
CA ASN A 23 2.96 10.47 20.08
C ASN A 23 4.47 10.33 20.28
N ILE A 24 5.06 11.08 21.21
CA ILE A 24 6.48 10.96 21.53
C ILE A 24 6.81 9.58 22.09
N VAL A 25 5.97 9.03 22.97
CA VAL A 25 6.11 7.68 23.51
C VAL A 25 5.99 6.65 22.38
N PHE A 26 5.01 6.79 21.49
CA PHE A 26 4.78 5.88 20.36
C PHE A 26 5.95 5.89 19.37
N ILE A 27 6.44 7.09 19.00
CA ILE A 27 7.63 7.25 18.15
C ILE A 27 8.86 6.64 18.84
N ASN A 28 9.03 6.86 20.16
CA ASN A 28 10.14 6.29 20.90
C ASN A 28 10.07 4.75 21.00
N ILE A 29 8.88 4.15 21.11
CA ILE A 29 8.70 2.70 21.09
C ILE A 29 9.09 2.14 19.70
N ILE A 30 8.67 2.78 18.62
CA ILE A 30 9.01 2.37 17.24
C ILE A 30 10.52 2.46 17.01
N LEU A 31 11.16 3.55 17.43
CA LEU A 31 12.61 3.75 17.32
C LEU A 31 13.43 2.91 18.33
N SER A 32 12.80 2.37 19.38
CA SER A 32 13.48 1.53 20.39
C SER A 32 13.67 0.08 19.95
N GLY A 33 13.06 -0.35 18.85
CA GLY A 33 13.24 -1.70 18.33
C GLY A 33 14.70 -2.08 18.11
N ASP A 34 15.48 -1.16 17.57
CA ASP A 34 16.92 -1.35 17.30
C ASP A 34 17.73 -1.50 18.59
N ASN A 35 17.42 -0.70 19.63
CA ASN A 35 18.10 -0.76 20.92
C ASN A 35 17.76 -2.03 21.70
N ALA A 36 16.51 -2.54 21.59
CA ALA A 36 16.12 -3.80 22.21
C ALA A 36 16.90 -4.99 21.64
N VAL A 37 17.18 -4.97 20.34
CA VAL A 37 18.01 -5.99 19.67
C VAL A 37 19.45 -5.92 20.16
N LEU A 38 20.05 -4.72 20.27
CA LEU A 38 21.41 -4.54 20.79
C LEU A 38 21.55 -4.99 22.24
N ILE A 39 20.58 -4.63 23.10
CA ILE A 39 20.58 -5.06 24.51
C ILE A 39 20.42 -6.59 24.59
N ALA A 40 19.52 -7.20 23.82
CA ALA A 40 19.35 -8.65 23.78
C ALA A 40 20.60 -9.38 23.30
N MET A 41 21.35 -8.79 22.37
CA MET A 41 22.65 -9.33 21.92
C MET A 41 23.73 -9.19 22.99
N ALA A 42 23.82 -8.05 23.68
CA ALA A 42 24.82 -7.81 24.71
C ALA A 42 24.68 -8.74 25.92
N VAL A 43 23.46 -9.13 26.30
CA VAL A 43 23.18 -10.01 27.44
C VAL A 43 23.10 -11.49 27.08
N ARG A 44 23.37 -11.86 25.83
CA ARG A 44 23.19 -13.22 25.31
C ARG A 44 24.10 -14.26 26.01
N GLY A 45 25.29 -13.83 26.46
CA GLY A 45 26.26 -14.68 27.15
C GLY A 45 26.03 -14.83 28.66
N LEU A 46 25.01 -14.17 29.22
CA LEU A 46 24.72 -14.22 30.67
C LEU A 46 23.77 -15.35 31.02
N ASP A 47 23.87 -15.84 32.26
CA ASP A 47 22.95 -16.82 32.86
C ASP A 47 21.51 -16.26 32.90
N LYS A 48 20.50 -17.14 32.96
CA LYS A 48 19.08 -16.76 32.83
C LYS A 48 18.65 -15.62 33.75
N ASP A 49 19.07 -15.66 35.03
CA ASP A 49 18.69 -14.62 36.00
C ASP A 49 19.43 -13.30 35.79
N GLN A 50 20.68 -13.36 35.41
CA GLN A 50 21.48 -12.19 35.07
C GLN A 50 21.03 -11.56 33.74
N ARG A 51 20.63 -12.40 32.79
CA ARG A 51 20.08 -11.94 31.50
C ARG A 51 18.80 -11.12 31.68
N GLN A 52 17.87 -11.58 32.54
CA GLN A 52 16.62 -10.85 32.78
C GLN A 52 16.87 -9.51 33.46
N LYS A 53 17.74 -9.47 34.44
CA LYS A 53 18.19 -8.24 35.12
C LYS A 53 18.89 -7.28 34.14
N GLY A 54 19.78 -7.82 33.29
CA GLY A 54 20.49 -7.06 32.27
C GLY A 54 19.55 -6.43 31.21
N ILE A 55 18.53 -7.17 30.77
CA ILE A 55 17.51 -6.63 29.86
C ILE A 55 16.71 -5.52 30.53
N ILE A 56 16.20 -5.74 31.74
CA ILE A 56 15.38 -4.73 32.45
C ILE A 56 16.21 -3.48 32.73
N PHE A 57 17.40 -3.64 33.29
CA PHE A 57 18.27 -2.53 33.63
C PHE A 57 18.78 -1.78 32.38
N GLY A 58 19.24 -2.51 31.35
CA GLY A 58 19.69 -1.93 30.09
C GLY A 58 18.58 -1.18 29.37
N THR A 59 17.36 -1.70 29.37
CA THR A 59 16.20 -1.03 28.78
C THR A 59 15.82 0.22 29.57
N ALA A 60 15.80 0.13 30.92
CA ALA A 60 15.49 1.27 31.77
C ALA A 60 16.51 2.39 31.62
N VAL A 61 17.80 2.07 31.60
CA VAL A 61 18.88 3.06 31.36
C VAL A 61 18.81 3.65 29.96
N ALA A 62 18.55 2.86 28.93
CA ALA A 62 18.41 3.34 27.55
C ALA A 62 17.23 4.30 27.41
N VAL A 63 16.08 3.99 28.01
CA VAL A 63 14.88 4.86 28.02
C VAL A 63 15.17 6.15 28.79
N PHE A 64 15.77 6.04 29.98
CA PHE A 64 16.14 7.21 30.80
C PHE A 64 17.12 8.13 30.05
N LEU A 65 18.19 7.56 29.49
CA LEU A 65 19.17 8.31 28.71
C LEU A 65 18.56 8.98 27.49
N ARG A 66 17.62 8.32 26.84
CA ARG A 66 16.91 8.84 25.69
C ARG A 66 15.99 10.02 26.06
N ILE A 67 15.24 9.91 27.14
CA ILE A 67 14.43 11.00 27.67
C ILE A 67 15.34 12.20 28.02
N LEU A 68 16.44 11.93 28.72
CA LEU A 68 17.44 12.95 29.08
C LEU A 68 18.05 13.60 27.83
N LEU A 69 18.45 12.82 26.84
CA LEU A 69 19.03 13.31 25.59
C LEU A 69 17.99 14.04 24.73
N THR A 70 16.72 13.61 24.71
CA THR A 70 15.65 14.31 23.99
C THR A 70 15.40 15.69 24.60
N PHE A 71 15.48 15.80 25.93
CA PHE A 71 15.41 17.09 26.63
C PHE A 71 16.58 18.02 26.25
N PHE A 72 17.79 17.47 26.08
CA PHE A 72 18.98 18.22 25.67
C PHE A 72 19.10 18.42 24.14
N VAL A 73 18.39 17.63 23.32
CA VAL A 73 18.45 17.73 21.84
C VAL A 73 17.97 19.09 21.35
N SER A 74 16.95 19.67 21.96
CA SER A 74 16.48 21.02 21.62
C SER A 74 17.55 22.10 21.91
N LEU A 75 18.39 21.90 22.93
CA LEU A 75 19.54 22.72 23.22
C LEU A 75 20.73 22.45 22.28
N LEU A 76 20.95 21.17 21.90
CA LEU A 76 22.04 20.73 21.03
C LEU A 76 21.80 21.06 19.55
N LEU A 77 20.53 21.14 19.09
CA LEU A 77 20.19 21.56 17.71
C LEU A 77 20.63 23.00 17.38
N GLY A 78 20.86 23.82 18.41
CA GLY A 78 21.42 25.16 18.28
C GLY A 78 22.95 25.22 18.17
N VAL A 79 23.67 24.09 18.30
CA VAL A 79 25.15 24.07 18.29
C VAL A 79 25.64 23.73 16.89
N PRO A 80 26.37 24.66 16.21
CA PRO A 80 27.02 24.35 14.95
C PRO A 80 28.11 23.31 15.25
N TYR A 81 28.17 22.19 14.58
CA TYR A 81 29.12 21.08 14.70
C TYR A 81 28.57 19.75 15.26
N LEU A 82 27.28 19.51 15.28
CA LEU A 82 26.72 18.20 15.67
C LEU A 82 27.25 17.02 14.83
N LYS A 83 27.80 17.31 13.62
CA LYS A 83 28.49 16.33 12.75
C LYS A 83 29.80 15.79 13.36
N PHE A 84 30.39 16.51 14.31
CA PHE A 84 31.58 16.06 15.05
C PHE A 84 31.25 14.96 16.08
N VAL A 85 30.01 14.88 16.52
CA VAL A 85 29.59 13.93 17.57
C VAL A 85 29.61 12.48 17.06
N GLY A 86 29.36 12.26 15.77
CA GLY A 86 29.49 10.92 15.17
C GLY A 86 30.94 10.35 15.22
N GLY A 87 31.93 11.25 15.10
CA GLY A 87 33.34 10.87 15.25
C GLY A 87 33.76 10.60 16.70
N ILE A 88 33.05 11.18 17.66
CA ILE A 88 33.33 11.02 19.09
C ILE A 88 32.96 9.61 19.58
N LEU A 89 31.99 8.92 18.95
CA LEU A 89 31.62 7.55 19.33
C LEU A 89 32.79 6.57 19.10
N ILE A 90 33.51 6.71 18.00
CA ILE A 90 34.71 5.88 17.71
C ILE A 90 35.83 6.22 18.71
N LEU A 91 35.97 7.51 19.08
CA LEU A 91 36.93 7.96 20.10
C LEU A 91 36.56 7.41 21.49
N TRP A 92 35.27 7.36 21.85
CA TRP A 92 34.76 6.76 23.08
C TRP A 92 35.10 5.27 23.14
N ASP A 93 34.79 4.52 22.09
CA ASP A 93 35.10 3.10 22.03
C ASP A 93 36.60 2.82 22.17
N ARG A 94 37.46 3.67 21.57
CA ARG A 94 38.93 3.57 21.76
C ARG A 94 39.34 3.94 23.18
N LEU A 95 38.74 4.98 23.77
CA LEU A 95 39.05 5.44 25.12
C LEU A 95 38.70 4.39 26.21
N PHE A 96 37.58 3.71 26.02
CA PHE A 96 37.12 2.65 26.96
C PHE A 96 37.59 1.25 26.59
N GLY A 97 38.41 1.09 25.54
CA GLY A 97 38.95 -0.20 25.13
C GLY A 97 37.91 -1.17 24.56
N THR A 98 36.73 -0.66 24.18
CA THR A 98 35.67 -1.45 23.56
C THR A 98 35.82 -1.53 22.04
N PHE A 99 36.67 -0.69 21.46
CA PHE A 99 36.96 -0.72 20.02
C PHE A 99 37.77 -1.96 19.64
N LYS A 100 37.22 -2.76 18.74
CA LYS A 100 37.91 -3.89 18.14
C LYS A 100 38.02 -3.65 16.63
N ASP A 101 39.27 -3.66 16.12
CA ASP A 101 39.47 -3.59 14.67
C ASP A 101 38.87 -4.83 13.98
N GLU A 102 38.39 -4.66 12.76
CA GLU A 102 37.95 -5.79 11.94
C GLU A 102 39.13 -6.72 11.65
N ASP A 103 38.90 -8.03 11.87
CA ASP A 103 39.89 -9.03 11.49
C ASP A 103 39.93 -9.15 9.95
N PRO A 104 41.10 -8.91 9.29
CA PRO A 104 41.20 -9.04 7.85
C PRO A 104 40.88 -10.45 7.32
N GLN A 105 41.00 -11.47 8.19
CA GLN A 105 40.73 -12.87 7.85
C GLN A 105 39.30 -13.29 8.06
N GLU A 106 38.61 -12.70 9.04
CA GLU A 106 37.19 -12.93 9.31
C GLU A 106 36.37 -11.67 9.05
N LYS A 107 35.91 -11.51 7.81
CA LYS A 107 35.03 -10.37 7.45
C LYS A 107 33.75 -10.43 8.25
N CYS A 108 33.44 -9.35 8.96
CA CYS A 108 32.16 -9.20 9.65
C CYS A 108 30.99 -9.26 8.66
N VAL A 109 30.04 -10.15 8.92
CA VAL A 109 28.78 -10.19 8.17
C VAL A 109 27.75 -9.41 8.96
N TYR A 110 27.48 -8.19 8.50
CA TYR A 110 26.50 -7.30 9.12
C TYR A 110 25.08 -7.69 8.70
N GLY A 111 24.16 -7.63 9.64
CA GLY A 111 22.74 -7.87 9.38
C GLY A 111 22.02 -8.58 10.52
N THR A 112 20.72 -8.75 10.35
CA THR A 112 19.86 -9.49 11.26
C THR A 112 19.74 -10.95 10.80
N ARG A 113 19.44 -11.87 11.73
CA ARG A 113 19.21 -13.29 11.40
C ARG A 113 18.02 -13.52 10.48
N GLY A 114 17.05 -12.59 10.47
CA GLY A 114 15.94 -12.58 9.52
C GLY A 114 16.33 -11.77 8.29
N LEU A 115 16.47 -12.43 7.14
CA LEU A 115 16.79 -11.75 5.89
C LEU A 115 15.60 -10.89 5.47
N LEU A 116 15.84 -9.61 5.21
CA LEU A 116 14.80 -8.70 4.71
C LEU A 116 14.39 -9.07 3.29
N ASN A 117 15.34 -9.40 2.42
CA ASN A 117 15.15 -9.76 1.01
C ASN A 117 14.16 -8.83 0.28
N SER A 118 14.26 -7.54 0.54
CA SER A 118 13.33 -6.54 0.02
C SER A 118 13.96 -5.16 -0.04
N TRP A 119 13.65 -4.40 -1.09
CA TRP A 119 13.94 -2.97 -1.20
C TRP A 119 12.76 -2.10 -0.76
N ASP A 120 11.69 -2.69 -0.24
CA ASP A 120 10.53 -1.97 0.25
C ASP A 120 10.80 -1.40 1.66
N PRO A 121 10.95 -0.08 1.81
CA PRO A 121 11.24 0.53 3.11
C PRO A 121 10.09 0.40 4.10
N LEU A 122 8.85 0.30 3.65
CA LEU A 122 7.71 0.01 4.54
C LEU A 122 7.79 -1.41 5.08
N TRP A 123 8.12 -2.39 4.21
CA TRP A 123 8.30 -3.76 4.63
C TRP A 123 9.49 -3.92 5.57
N ALA A 124 10.58 -3.19 5.34
CA ALA A 124 11.73 -3.19 6.23
C ALA A 124 11.36 -2.83 7.68
N ASN A 125 10.42 -1.90 7.85
CA ASN A 125 9.92 -1.50 9.16
C ASN A 125 8.75 -2.36 9.66
N ALA A 126 7.93 -2.92 8.77
CA ALA A 126 6.69 -3.62 9.14
C ALA A 126 6.86 -5.14 9.29
N GLN A 127 7.91 -5.78 8.71
CA GLN A 127 8.04 -7.24 8.66
C GLN A 127 8.01 -7.92 10.03
N VAL A 128 8.61 -7.28 11.05
CA VAL A 128 8.63 -7.82 12.42
C VAL A 128 7.22 -7.81 13.00
N TYR A 129 6.51 -6.70 12.84
CA TYR A 129 5.12 -6.56 13.31
C TYR A 129 4.17 -7.49 12.54
N ALA A 130 4.39 -7.68 11.25
CA ALA A 130 3.64 -8.66 10.45
C ALA A 130 3.87 -10.09 10.96
N GLY A 131 5.10 -10.43 11.34
CA GLY A 131 5.43 -11.70 11.97
C GLY A 131 4.74 -11.89 13.34
N LEU A 132 4.73 -10.85 14.17
CA LEU A 132 4.02 -10.87 15.45
C LEU A 132 2.50 -10.99 15.26
N ALA A 133 1.94 -10.24 14.31
CA ALA A 133 0.52 -10.33 13.98
C ALA A 133 0.13 -11.72 13.47
N HIS A 134 0.96 -12.32 12.61
CA HIS A 134 0.76 -13.70 12.15
C HIS A 134 0.77 -14.69 13.31
N ASP A 135 1.77 -14.63 14.19
CA ASP A 135 1.87 -15.54 15.32
C ASP A 135 0.72 -15.33 16.33
N SER A 136 0.31 -14.06 16.57
CA SER A 136 -0.85 -13.73 17.40
C SER A 136 -2.16 -14.24 16.79
N TRP A 137 -2.37 -14.09 15.49
CA TRP A 137 -3.59 -14.54 14.81
C TRP A 137 -3.75 -16.06 14.90
N HIS A 138 -2.66 -16.81 14.70
CA HIS A 138 -2.67 -18.26 14.65
C HIS A 138 -2.56 -18.95 16.02
N ALA A 139 -2.27 -18.21 17.09
CA ALA A 139 -2.27 -18.76 18.44
C ALA A 139 -3.68 -19.24 18.85
N ARG A 140 -3.77 -20.44 19.44
CA ARG A 140 -5.05 -21.00 19.91
C ARG A 140 -5.54 -20.31 21.18
N SER A 141 -4.62 -20.02 22.10
CA SER A 141 -4.93 -19.37 23.39
C SER A 141 -5.02 -17.85 23.25
N TRP A 142 -6.09 -17.26 23.81
CA TRP A 142 -6.24 -15.80 23.89
C TRP A 142 -5.12 -15.12 24.68
N LEU A 143 -4.65 -15.76 25.73
CA LEU A 143 -3.51 -15.25 26.50
C LEU A 143 -2.23 -15.24 25.67
N ASP A 144 -2.01 -16.25 24.84
CA ASP A 144 -0.83 -16.32 23.99
C ASP A 144 -0.90 -15.33 22.83
N LYS A 145 -2.10 -14.98 22.34
CA LYS A 145 -2.29 -13.87 21.38
C LYS A 145 -1.78 -12.55 21.95
N LEU A 146 -2.01 -12.28 23.24
CA LEU A 146 -1.52 -11.07 23.90
C LEU A 146 -0.03 -11.17 24.25
N LYS A 147 0.43 -12.35 24.71
CA LYS A 147 1.83 -12.56 25.10
C LYS A 147 2.80 -12.35 23.94
N VAL A 148 2.40 -12.64 22.68
CA VAL A 148 3.23 -12.39 21.49
C VAL A 148 3.73 -10.95 21.44
N TRP A 149 2.92 -9.99 21.88
CA TRP A 149 3.23 -8.57 21.85
C TRP A 149 4.07 -8.06 23.03
N ILE A 150 4.12 -8.82 24.12
CA ILE A 150 4.72 -8.39 25.39
C ILE A 150 5.98 -9.21 25.73
N LYS A 151 6.06 -10.44 25.27
CA LYS A 151 7.19 -11.35 25.54
C LYS A 151 8.45 -10.91 24.78
N PRO A 152 9.64 -11.32 25.28
CA PRO A 152 10.91 -10.98 24.63
C PRO A 152 10.96 -11.37 23.16
N PRO A 153 11.72 -10.64 22.32
CA PRO A 153 11.90 -10.95 20.89
C PRO A 153 12.29 -12.41 20.67
N GLY A 154 11.63 -13.08 19.75
CA GLY A 154 11.85 -14.48 19.42
C GLY A 154 10.99 -15.47 20.21
N TRP A 155 10.25 -15.03 21.23
CA TRP A 155 9.26 -15.89 21.87
C TRP A 155 8.09 -16.15 20.91
N ARG A 156 7.64 -17.39 20.87
CA ARG A 156 6.47 -17.81 20.07
C ARG A 156 5.61 -18.77 20.88
N PRO A 157 4.29 -18.76 20.73
CA PRO A 157 3.42 -19.79 21.28
C PRO A 157 3.87 -21.17 20.80
N ALA A 158 3.89 -22.17 21.70
CA ALA A 158 4.37 -23.50 21.36
C ALA A 158 3.58 -24.13 20.19
N ASP A 159 2.25 -23.96 20.21
CA ASP A 159 1.36 -24.45 19.16
C ASP A 159 1.59 -23.77 17.79
N VAL A 160 2.01 -22.51 17.77
CA VAL A 160 2.37 -21.79 16.55
C VAL A 160 3.75 -22.20 16.07
N ALA A 161 4.71 -22.36 16.99
CA ALA A 161 6.07 -22.78 16.66
C ALA A 161 6.10 -24.18 16.04
N GLU A 162 5.25 -25.09 16.52
CA GLU A 162 5.10 -26.44 15.97
C GLU A 162 4.44 -26.44 14.59
N ARG A 163 3.34 -25.71 14.41
CA ARG A 163 2.59 -25.67 13.14
C ARG A 163 3.29 -24.87 12.04
N PHE A 164 4.06 -23.85 12.42
CA PHE A 164 4.75 -22.95 11.51
C PHE A 164 6.23 -22.84 11.93
N PRO A 165 7.03 -23.90 11.75
CA PRO A 165 8.45 -23.87 12.12
C PRO A 165 9.20 -22.82 11.28
N LYS A 166 10.05 -22.01 11.94
CA LYS A 166 10.96 -21.13 11.23
C LYS A 166 12.19 -21.91 10.79
N PRO A 167 12.71 -21.68 9.59
CA PRO A 167 13.95 -22.34 9.13
C PRO A 167 15.10 -22.02 10.08
N ALA A 168 15.97 -22.99 10.29
CA ALA A 168 17.17 -22.80 11.09
C ALA A 168 18.07 -21.75 10.44
N PHE A 169 18.69 -20.90 11.25
CA PHE A 169 19.64 -19.91 10.75
C PHE A 169 20.88 -20.61 10.17
N SER A 170 21.22 -20.23 8.93
CA SER A 170 22.44 -20.68 8.26
C SER A 170 23.18 -19.49 7.67
N MET A 171 24.47 -19.37 7.95
CA MET A 171 25.34 -18.34 7.35
C MET A 171 25.39 -18.47 5.81
N ALA A 172 25.30 -19.68 5.28
CA ALA A 172 25.29 -19.92 3.84
C ALA A 172 24.08 -19.29 3.11
N GLN A 173 23.01 -19.00 3.83
CA GLN A 173 21.81 -18.34 3.29
C GLN A 173 21.89 -16.82 3.32
N MET A 174 22.90 -16.25 4.00
CA MET A 174 23.14 -14.81 4.03
C MET A 174 23.80 -14.35 2.73
N GLN A 175 22.98 -14.15 1.72
CA GLN A 175 23.40 -13.55 0.45
C GLN A 175 22.96 -12.09 0.39
N LEU A 176 23.81 -11.26 -0.20
CA LEU A 176 23.46 -9.87 -0.48
C LEU A 176 22.23 -9.83 -1.40
N TYR A 177 21.15 -9.22 -0.93
CA TYR A 177 19.95 -9.03 -1.74
C TYR A 177 20.21 -7.97 -2.82
N HIS A 178 20.47 -8.43 -4.03
CA HIS A 178 20.75 -7.55 -5.18
C HIS A 178 20.05 -8.11 -6.44
N PRO A 179 18.70 -8.03 -6.51
CA PRO A 179 17.98 -8.51 -7.68
C PRO A 179 18.38 -7.68 -8.91
N PRO A 180 18.47 -8.31 -10.09
CA PRO A 180 18.78 -7.60 -11.33
C PRO A 180 17.62 -6.63 -11.66
N MET A 181 17.92 -5.35 -11.73
CA MET A 181 16.99 -4.29 -12.13
C MET A 181 17.41 -3.68 -13.46
N SER A 182 16.43 -3.47 -14.36
CA SER A 182 16.68 -2.77 -15.61
C SER A 182 17.14 -1.32 -15.36
N ARG A 183 17.93 -0.76 -16.27
CA ARG A 183 18.37 0.65 -16.18
C ARG A 183 17.19 1.63 -16.11
N ALA A 184 16.07 1.30 -16.75
CA ALA A 184 14.85 2.11 -16.67
C ALA A 184 14.28 2.15 -15.25
N VAL A 185 14.19 0.99 -14.57
CA VAL A 185 13.71 0.90 -13.17
C VAL A 185 14.67 1.63 -12.23
N GLN A 186 16.00 1.50 -12.43
CA GLN A 186 16.99 2.22 -11.61
C GLN A 186 16.85 3.74 -11.73
N ARG A 187 16.70 4.27 -12.96
CA ARG A 187 16.48 5.72 -13.19
C ARG A 187 15.15 6.19 -12.60
N PHE A 188 14.09 5.41 -12.80
CA PHE A 188 12.79 5.70 -12.21
C PHE A 188 12.89 5.77 -10.68
N ALA A 189 13.53 4.78 -10.05
CA ALA A 189 13.71 4.72 -8.61
C ALA A 189 14.50 5.92 -8.08
N LEU A 190 15.57 6.33 -8.77
CA LEU A 190 16.37 7.49 -8.38
C LEU A 190 15.55 8.79 -8.42
N VAL A 191 14.79 9.02 -9.51
CA VAL A 191 13.93 10.20 -9.65
C VAL A 191 12.84 10.21 -8.59
N GLN A 192 12.15 9.07 -8.39
CA GLN A 192 11.10 8.95 -7.40
C GLN A 192 11.63 9.13 -5.97
N PHE A 193 12.82 8.63 -5.67
CA PHE A 193 13.46 8.82 -4.38
C PHE A 193 13.78 10.30 -4.12
N ALA A 194 14.31 11.02 -5.12
CA ALA A 194 14.56 12.45 -5.00
C ALA A 194 13.25 13.24 -4.79
N LEU A 195 12.19 12.92 -5.53
CA LEU A 195 10.87 13.53 -5.35
C LEU A 195 10.27 13.22 -3.97
N LEU A 196 10.43 11.98 -3.49
CA LEU A 196 9.97 11.58 -2.14
C LEU A 196 10.70 12.35 -1.06
N LEU A 197 12.03 12.49 -1.14
CA LEU A 197 12.81 13.27 -0.18
C LEU A 197 12.38 14.75 -0.17
N THR A 198 12.17 15.34 -1.35
CA THR A 198 11.68 16.72 -1.47
C THR A 198 10.27 16.84 -0.88
N GLY A 199 9.38 15.89 -1.16
CA GLY A 199 8.03 15.85 -0.61
C GLY A 199 8.01 15.70 0.91
N VAL A 200 8.88 14.85 1.47
CA VAL A 200 9.02 14.69 2.92
C VAL A 200 9.57 15.97 3.56
N ALA A 201 10.58 16.60 2.95
CA ALA A 201 11.12 17.86 3.45
C ALA A 201 10.06 18.99 3.44
N ALA A 202 9.29 19.12 2.36
CA ALA A 202 8.19 20.07 2.26
C ALA A 202 7.07 19.77 3.27
N PHE A 203 6.73 18.50 3.46
CA PHE A 203 5.77 18.06 4.47
C PHE A 203 6.20 18.46 5.87
N LEU A 204 7.44 18.14 6.26
CA LEU A 204 7.97 18.46 7.58
C LEU A 204 8.07 19.97 7.81
N TRP A 205 8.38 20.75 6.77
CA TRP A 205 8.42 22.21 6.85
C TRP A 205 7.07 22.84 7.19
N GLN A 206 5.97 22.23 6.76
CA GLN A 206 4.61 22.75 6.94
C GLN A 206 3.83 22.06 8.07
N ALA A 207 4.33 20.93 8.59
CA ALA A 207 3.58 20.04 9.47
C ALA A 207 3.08 20.72 10.75
N ASP A 208 3.89 21.60 11.35
CA ASP A 208 3.54 22.29 12.60
C ASP A 208 2.46 23.36 12.41
N ALA A 209 2.39 23.97 11.22
CA ALA A 209 1.45 25.04 10.93
C ALA A 209 0.12 24.53 10.34
N ALA A 210 0.09 23.30 9.80
CA ALA A 210 -1.06 22.75 9.11
C ALA A 210 -1.99 21.95 10.04
N PRO A 211 -3.32 21.95 9.78
CA PRO A 211 -4.27 21.12 10.54
C PRO A 211 -3.93 19.62 10.43
N LEU A 212 -4.26 18.84 11.46
CA LEU A 212 -4.01 17.40 11.51
C LEU A 212 -4.58 16.65 10.30
N ALA A 213 -5.79 17.00 9.87
CA ALA A 213 -6.41 16.38 8.68
C ALA A 213 -5.61 16.65 7.41
N HIS A 214 -5.07 17.87 7.24
CA HIS A 214 -4.21 18.23 6.12
C HIS A 214 -2.92 17.39 6.12
N ASN A 215 -2.28 17.30 7.28
CA ASN A 215 -1.08 16.48 7.46
C ASN A 215 -1.35 14.99 7.19
N ALA A 216 -2.48 14.45 7.66
CA ALA A 216 -2.85 13.06 7.44
C ALA A 216 -3.04 12.75 5.93
N ILE A 217 -3.64 13.68 5.18
CA ILE A 217 -3.83 13.52 3.73
C ILE A 217 -2.48 13.49 3.00
N TRP A 218 -1.57 14.45 3.27
CA TRP A 218 -0.25 14.47 2.65
C TRP A 218 0.61 13.28 3.05
N PHE A 219 0.51 12.86 4.31
CA PHE A 219 1.19 11.66 4.79
C PHE A 219 0.73 10.42 4.02
N ALA A 220 -0.57 10.26 3.75
CA ALA A 220 -1.10 9.17 2.95
C ALA A 220 -0.58 9.20 1.50
N VAL A 221 -0.41 10.39 0.90
CA VAL A 221 0.23 10.54 -0.43
C VAL A 221 1.68 10.05 -0.38
N LEU A 222 2.47 10.52 0.60
CA LEU A 222 3.87 10.12 0.74
C LEU A 222 4.02 8.61 0.96
N LEU A 223 3.15 8.01 1.79
CA LEU A 223 3.10 6.55 1.97
C LEU A 223 2.78 5.81 0.66
N THR A 224 1.86 6.35 -0.15
CA THR A 224 1.51 5.75 -1.45
C THR A 224 2.69 5.81 -2.41
N VAL A 225 3.41 6.93 -2.47
CA VAL A 225 4.64 7.07 -3.27
C VAL A 225 5.70 6.08 -2.81
N GLN A 226 5.96 6.01 -1.51
CA GLN A 226 6.95 5.12 -0.92
C GLN A 226 6.62 3.64 -1.16
N TRP A 227 5.37 3.23 -0.92
CA TRP A 227 4.92 1.85 -1.15
C TRP A 227 5.01 1.47 -2.63
N SER A 228 4.54 2.34 -3.54
CA SER A 228 4.55 2.07 -4.97
C SER A 228 5.97 2.00 -5.53
N LEU A 229 6.90 2.82 -5.03
CA LEU A 229 8.33 2.75 -5.35
C LEU A 229 8.90 1.39 -4.93
N GLY A 230 8.70 0.97 -3.68
CA GLY A 230 9.12 -0.34 -3.20
C GLY A 230 8.54 -1.49 -4.03
N ALA A 231 7.26 -1.40 -4.41
CA ALA A 231 6.60 -2.40 -5.24
C ALA A 231 7.16 -2.49 -6.67
N VAL A 232 7.58 -1.36 -7.27
CA VAL A 232 8.27 -1.34 -8.57
C VAL A 232 9.65 -1.96 -8.46
N MET A 233 10.43 -1.62 -7.43
CA MET A 233 11.77 -2.16 -7.22
C MET A 233 11.76 -3.68 -7.00
N GLN A 234 10.67 -4.21 -6.44
CA GLN A 234 10.46 -5.65 -6.26
C GLN A 234 9.84 -6.34 -7.49
N GLY A 235 9.50 -5.59 -8.53
CA GLY A 235 8.83 -6.13 -9.72
C GLY A 235 7.37 -6.56 -9.49
N ARG A 236 6.75 -6.16 -8.36
CA ARG A 236 5.34 -6.46 -8.06
C ARG A 236 4.37 -5.68 -8.93
N ILE A 237 4.71 -4.45 -9.26
CA ILE A 237 3.96 -3.58 -10.18
C ILE A 237 4.91 -2.91 -11.19
N GLY A 238 4.37 -2.52 -12.34
CA GLY A 238 5.13 -1.76 -13.34
C GLY A 238 5.19 -0.26 -13.01
N MET A 239 6.13 0.47 -13.60
CA MET A 239 6.32 1.91 -13.40
C MET A 239 5.06 2.73 -13.72
N LEU A 240 4.35 2.42 -14.82
CA LEU A 240 3.10 3.12 -15.16
C LEU A 240 1.97 2.87 -14.15
N MET A 241 1.89 1.67 -13.57
CA MET A 241 0.93 1.38 -12.50
C MET A 241 1.28 2.19 -11.24
N ALA A 242 2.55 2.32 -10.90
CA ALA A 242 2.98 3.16 -9.78
C ALA A 242 2.62 4.63 -10.00
N LEU A 243 2.91 5.18 -11.19
CA LEU A 243 2.53 6.55 -11.54
C LEU A 243 1.01 6.78 -11.53
N MET A 244 0.22 5.80 -11.99
CA MET A 244 -1.25 5.86 -11.90
C MET A 244 -1.71 5.97 -10.44
N LEU A 245 -1.18 5.14 -9.54
CA LEU A 245 -1.53 5.14 -8.12
C LEU A 245 -1.10 6.44 -7.43
N GLN A 246 0.08 6.96 -7.75
CA GLN A 246 0.58 8.23 -7.22
C GLN A 246 -0.27 9.42 -7.70
N SER A 247 -0.60 9.45 -8.99
CA SER A 247 -1.50 10.46 -9.55
C SER A 247 -2.89 10.39 -8.93
N ALA A 248 -3.42 9.18 -8.68
CA ALA A 248 -4.69 8.95 -7.98
C ALA A 248 -4.66 9.51 -6.55
N ALA A 249 -3.58 9.24 -5.81
CA ALA A 249 -3.41 9.78 -4.46
C ALA A 249 -3.33 11.32 -4.47
N LEU A 250 -2.60 11.91 -5.42
CA LEU A 250 -2.53 13.35 -5.60
C LEU A 250 -3.88 13.96 -6.00
N ALA A 251 -4.62 13.32 -6.92
CA ALA A 251 -5.96 13.76 -7.31
C ALA A 251 -6.93 13.76 -6.12
N THR A 252 -6.87 12.73 -5.28
CA THR A 252 -7.68 12.61 -4.08
C THR A 252 -7.30 13.67 -3.04
N ALA A 253 -6.01 13.84 -2.78
CA ALA A 253 -5.49 14.80 -1.82
C ALA A 253 -5.83 16.24 -2.23
N THR A 254 -5.55 16.60 -3.48
CA THR A 254 -5.82 17.95 -3.98
C THR A 254 -7.31 18.30 -3.99
N SER A 255 -8.19 17.32 -4.28
CA SER A 255 -9.63 17.49 -4.15
C SER A 255 -10.05 17.74 -2.70
N ALA A 256 -9.55 16.94 -1.75
CA ALA A 256 -9.90 17.03 -0.34
C ALA A 256 -9.38 18.33 0.30
N LEU A 257 -8.27 18.86 -0.18
CA LEU A 257 -7.66 20.08 0.30
C LEU A 257 -8.13 21.35 -0.44
N GLY A 258 -9.07 21.23 -1.41
CA GLY A 258 -9.59 22.36 -2.16
C GLY A 258 -8.58 22.97 -3.16
N LEU A 259 -7.52 22.24 -3.51
CA LEU A 259 -6.51 22.67 -4.49
C LEU A 259 -7.01 22.40 -5.91
N THR A 260 -7.98 23.19 -6.37
CA THR A 260 -8.76 22.94 -7.59
C THR A 260 -7.91 22.83 -8.85
N GLU A 261 -6.92 23.69 -9.04
CA GLU A 261 -6.05 23.67 -10.24
C GLU A 261 -5.24 22.39 -10.34
N TRP A 262 -4.68 21.92 -9.20
CA TRP A 262 -3.95 20.67 -9.14
C TRP A 262 -4.87 19.45 -9.30
N HIS A 263 -6.08 19.52 -8.76
CA HIS A 263 -7.08 18.49 -8.97
C HIS A 263 -7.46 18.34 -10.44
N TRP A 264 -7.61 19.47 -11.16
CA TRP A 264 -7.89 19.47 -12.60
C TRP A 264 -6.77 18.84 -13.42
N LEU A 265 -5.54 18.88 -12.94
CA LEU A 265 -4.42 18.21 -13.57
C LEU A 265 -4.40 16.70 -13.23
N PHE A 266 -4.39 16.36 -11.95
CA PHE A 266 -4.13 14.96 -11.52
C PHE A 266 -5.31 14.03 -11.80
N LYS A 267 -6.53 14.50 -11.77
CA LYS A 267 -7.72 13.67 -12.01
C LYS A 267 -7.73 13.07 -13.41
N PRO A 268 -7.68 13.85 -14.52
CA PRO A 268 -7.60 13.29 -15.86
C PRO A 268 -6.26 12.58 -16.12
N LEU A 269 -5.15 13.04 -15.53
CA LEU A 269 -3.84 12.43 -15.68
C LEU A 269 -3.84 10.97 -15.20
N THR A 270 -4.52 10.68 -14.10
CA THR A 270 -4.64 9.30 -13.57
C THR A 270 -5.24 8.36 -14.62
N MET A 271 -6.34 8.76 -15.26
CA MET A 271 -7.00 7.94 -16.27
C MET A 271 -6.22 7.89 -17.58
N ALA A 272 -5.54 8.97 -17.95
CA ALA A 272 -4.64 8.98 -19.10
C ALA A 272 -3.47 8.00 -18.92
N ILE A 273 -2.87 7.96 -17.73
CA ILE A 273 -1.82 6.98 -17.40
C ILE A 273 -2.38 5.54 -17.45
N ALA A 274 -3.60 5.30 -16.97
CA ALA A 274 -4.25 4.00 -17.06
C ALA A 274 -4.44 3.54 -18.53
N ILE A 275 -4.86 4.44 -19.40
CA ILE A 275 -5.01 4.17 -20.84
C ILE A 275 -3.65 3.86 -21.48
N ILE A 276 -2.61 4.65 -21.18
CA ILE A 276 -1.25 4.41 -21.66
C ILE A 276 -0.72 3.07 -21.18
N LEU A 277 -0.96 2.71 -19.91
CA LEU A 277 -0.58 1.42 -19.35
C LEU A 277 -1.22 0.26 -20.12
N VAL A 278 -2.52 0.35 -20.42
CA VAL A 278 -3.25 -0.67 -21.16
C VAL A 278 -2.78 -0.72 -22.61
N ALA A 279 -2.59 0.43 -23.27
CA ALA A 279 -2.13 0.50 -24.66
C ALA A 279 -0.73 -0.09 -24.84
N THR A 280 0.23 0.26 -23.93
CA THR A 280 1.59 -0.31 -23.97
C THR A 280 1.62 -1.81 -23.70
N SER A 281 0.75 -2.29 -22.82
CA SER A 281 0.61 -3.72 -22.54
C SER A 281 0.01 -4.46 -23.75
N ALA A 282 -1.01 -3.90 -24.38
CA ALA A 282 -1.62 -4.46 -25.60
C ALA A 282 -0.63 -4.53 -26.77
N TYR A 283 0.18 -3.47 -26.94
CA TYR A 283 1.24 -3.43 -27.96
C TYR A 283 2.30 -4.52 -27.73
N SER A 284 2.78 -4.65 -26.49
CA SER A 284 3.80 -5.63 -26.14
C SER A 284 3.31 -7.09 -26.31
N THR A 285 2.03 -7.36 -26.02
CA THR A 285 1.37 -8.66 -26.24
C THR A 285 1.25 -8.96 -27.73
N SER A 286 0.81 -8.00 -28.54
CA SER A 286 0.70 -8.14 -29.99
C SER A 286 2.06 -8.37 -30.66
N ALA A 287 3.11 -7.69 -30.20
CA ALA A 287 4.47 -7.84 -30.72
C ALA A 287 5.08 -9.23 -30.46
N ARG A 288 4.61 -9.95 -29.43
CA ARG A 288 5.01 -11.34 -29.14
C ARG A 288 4.24 -12.38 -29.94
N GLY A 289 3.32 -11.98 -30.84
CA GLY A 289 2.55 -12.89 -31.64
C GLY A 289 1.47 -13.67 -30.87
N THR A 290 1.25 -13.34 -29.62
CA THR A 290 0.21 -13.97 -28.81
C THR A 290 -1.13 -13.31 -29.13
N SER A 291 -2.09 -14.10 -29.64
CA SER A 291 -3.46 -13.64 -29.94
C SER A 291 -4.29 -13.46 -28.66
N GLY A 292 -3.87 -12.58 -27.77
CA GLY A 292 -4.77 -12.03 -26.78
C GLY A 292 -5.96 -11.41 -27.50
N SER A 293 -7.18 -11.57 -27.00
CA SER A 293 -8.37 -11.04 -27.67
C SER A 293 -8.22 -9.52 -27.88
N LYS A 294 -7.92 -9.09 -29.10
CA LYS A 294 -7.83 -7.67 -29.48
C LYS A 294 -9.06 -6.89 -29.01
N MET A 295 -10.21 -7.58 -29.03
CA MET A 295 -11.48 -7.01 -28.57
C MET A 295 -11.45 -6.66 -27.07
N SER A 296 -10.84 -7.48 -26.21
CA SER A 296 -10.75 -7.18 -24.77
C SER A 296 -9.92 -5.93 -24.49
N TRP A 297 -8.83 -5.70 -25.24
CA TRP A 297 -8.03 -4.49 -25.13
C TRP A 297 -8.80 -3.24 -25.58
N VAL A 298 -9.52 -3.35 -26.71
CA VAL A 298 -10.37 -2.25 -27.22
C VAL A 298 -11.47 -1.90 -26.23
N LEU A 299 -12.17 -2.91 -25.70
CA LEU A 299 -13.23 -2.69 -24.70
C LEU A 299 -12.70 -2.05 -23.40
N LEU A 300 -11.53 -2.49 -22.93
CA LEU A 300 -10.91 -1.91 -21.74
C LEU A 300 -10.50 -0.45 -21.98
N MET A 301 -9.86 -0.15 -23.12
CA MET A 301 -9.50 1.22 -23.48
C MET A 301 -10.73 2.12 -23.68
N ALA A 302 -11.81 1.59 -24.28
CA ALA A 302 -13.06 2.33 -24.44
C ALA A 302 -13.74 2.62 -23.08
N ALA A 303 -13.73 1.66 -22.15
CA ALA A 303 -14.24 1.84 -20.80
C ALA A 303 -13.44 2.92 -20.02
N LEU A 304 -12.10 2.86 -20.09
CA LEU A 304 -11.23 3.87 -19.48
C LEU A 304 -11.38 5.24 -20.12
N GLY A 305 -11.55 5.31 -21.45
CA GLY A 305 -11.81 6.54 -22.19
C GLY A 305 -13.15 7.18 -21.80
N GLY A 306 -14.21 6.37 -21.67
CA GLY A 306 -15.50 6.84 -21.16
C GLY A 306 -15.42 7.33 -19.72
N SER A 307 -14.64 6.64 -18.87
CA SER A 307 -14.38 7.08 -17.49
C SER A 307 -13.61 8.41 -17.45
N LEU A 308 -12.56 8.55 -18.31
CA LEU A 308 -11.82 9.82 -18.44
C LEU A 308 -12.74 10.97 -18.87
N ALA A 309 -13.57 10.75 -19.87
CA ALA A 309 -14.54 11.75 -20.32
C ALA A 309 -15.51 12.14 -19.18
N GLY A 310 -16.02 11.14 -18.45
CA GLY A 310 -16.86 11.36 -17.27
C GLY A 310 -16.16 12.17 -16.18
N ASP A 311 -14.91 11.85 -15.90
CA ASP A 311 -14.08 12.58 -14.95
C ASP A 311 -13.92 14.06 -15.35
N VAL A 312 -13.63 14.32 -16.62
CA VAL A 312 -13.49 15.68 -17.14
C VAL A 312 -14.81 16.44 -17.05
N PHE A 313 -15.92 15.84 -17.50
CA PHE A 313 -17.24 16.50 -17.43
C PHE A 313 -17.65 16.85 -16.00
N LEU A 314 -17.43 15.94 -15.04
CA LEU A 314 -17.79 16.19 -13.64
C LEU A 314 -16.93 17.28 -12.96
N MET A 315 -15.85 17.75 -13.59
CA MET A 315 -15.06 18.88 -13.08
C MET A 315 -15.74 20.22 -13.33
N PHE A 316 -16.63 20.32 -14.32
CA PHE A 316 -17.25 21.56 -14.72
C PHE A 316 -18.69 21.68 -14.20
N PRO A 317 -19.08 22.84 -13.65
CA PRO A 317 -20.46 23.10 -13.27
C PRO A 317 -21.41 22.94 -14.47
N GLY A 318 -22.58 22.32 -14.25
CA GLY A 318 -23.57 22.09 -15.31
C GLY A 318 -23.38 20.85 -16.16
N PHE A 319 -22.20 20.19 -16.13
CA PHE A 319 -21.91 19.02 -16.96
C PHE A 319 -22.17 17.67 -16.24
N PHE A 320 -23.00 17.67 -15.22
CA PHE A 320 -23.33 16.44 -14.48
C PHE A 320 -23.95 15.34 -15.36
N ILE A 321 -24.95 15.72 -16.21
CA ILE A 321 -25.60 14.74 -17.11
C ILE A 321 -24.62 14.18 -18.15
N PRO A 322 -23.84 14.98 -18.88
CA PRO A 322 -22.76 14.47 -19.74
C PRO A 322 -21.79 13.55 -19.02
N GLY A 323 -21.40 13.87 -17.78
CA GLY A 323 -20.55 13.02 -16.96
C GLY A 323 -21.21 11.68 -16.63
N LEU A 324 -22.46 11.71 -16.18
CA LEU A 324 -23.25 10.51 -15.89
C LEU A 324 -23.38 9.61 -17.12
N VAL A 325 -23.67 10.16 -18.29
CA VAL A 325 -23.78 9.41 -19.56
C VAL A 325 -22.42 8.81 -19.94
N SER A 326 -21.33 9.56 -19.79
CA SER A 326 -19.99 9.05 -20.09
C SER A 326 -19.61 7.86 -19.23
N PHE A 327 -19.89 7.91 -17.91
CA PHE A 327 -19.68 6.75 -17.02
C PHE A 327 -20.65 5.61 -17.33
N LEU A 328 -21.91 5.90 -17.70
CA LEU A 328 -22.84 4.86 -18.16
C LEU A 328 -22.28 4.07 -19.34
N VAL A 329 -21.77 4.79 -20.34
CA VAL A 329 -21.12 4.19 -21.53
C VAL A 329 -19.88 3.38 -21.11
N ALA A 330 -19.06 3.91 -20.20
CA ALA A 330 -17.91 3.19 -19.65
C ALA A 330 -18.33 1.86 -19.01
N HIS A 331 -19.40 1.86 -18.19
CA HIS A 331 -19.92 0.65 -17.56
C HIS A 331 -20.45 -0.36 -18.57
N LEU A 332 -21.07 0.07 -19.66
CA LEU A 332 -21.50 -0.83 -20.74
C LEU A 332 -20.29 -1.52 -21.41
N PHE A 333 -19.19 -0.80 -21.64
CA PHE A 333 -17.96 -1.38 -22.12
C PHE A 333 -17.34 -2.36 -21.10
N TYR A 334 -17.40 -2.07 -19.80
CA TYR A 334 -16.97 -3.01 -18.75
C TYR A 334 -17.84 -4.26 -18.71
N VAL A 335 -19.17 -4.15 -18.85
CA VAL A 335 -20.06 -5.31 -18.95
C VAL A 335 -19.66 -6.20 -20.14
N ALA A 336 -19.46 -5.60 -21.33
CA ALA A 336 -19.03 -6.31 -22.52
C ALA A 336 -17.65 -6.96 -22.33
N LEU A 337 -16.72 -6.26 -21.69
CA LEU A 337 -15.38 -6.77 -21.36
C LEU A 337 -15.45 -7.97 -20.41
N PHE A 338 -16.21 -7.88 -19.33
CA PHE A 338 -16.30 -8.95 -18.33
C PHE A 338 -17.09 -10.16 -18.86
N LYS A 339 -17.96 -9.96 -19.84
CA LYS A 339 -18.64 -11.03 -20.58
C LYS A 339 -17.71 -11.77 -21.52
N SER A 340 -16.62 -11.14 -21.98
CA SER A 340 -15.73 -11.74 -22.98
C SER A 340 -15.24 -13.13 -22.54
N GLY A 341 -15.52 -14.16 -23.35
CA GLY A 341 -15.19 -15.55 -23.05
C GLY A 341 -16.00 -16.21 -21.94
N GLN A 342 -17.09 -15.59 -21.49
CA GLN A 342 -17.96 -16.13 -20.44
C GLN A 342 -19.45 -16.06 -20.86
N ALA A 343 -20.29 -16.82 -20.15
CA ALA A 343 -21.73 -16.69 -20.28
C ALA A 343 -22.22 -15.35 -19.67
N TRP A 344 -23.41 -14.92 -20.05
CA TRP A 344 -24.10 -13.81 -19.42
C TRP A 344 -24.51 -14.20 -18.00
N PHE A 345 -24.11 -13.40 -17.02
CA PHE A 345 -24.50 -13.53 -15.61
C PHE A 345 -24.43 -14.96 -15.07
N PRO A 346 -23.24 -15.61 -15.12
CA PRO A 346 -23.13 -17.05 -14.83
C PRO A 346 -23.46 -17.38 -13.37
N HIS A 347 -23.45 -16.39 -12.46
CA HIS A 347 -23.80 -16.57 -11.07
C HIS A 347 -25.08 -15.78 -10.72
N ARG A 348 -26.24 -16.47 -10.76
CA ARG A 348 -27.55 -15.84 -10.56
C ARG A 348 -27.73 -15.18 -9.18
N GLY A 349 -27.11 -15.73 -8.12
CA GLY A 349 -27.11 -15.14 -6.78
C GLY A 349 -26.38 -13.78 -6.76
N ALA A 350 -25.26 -13.64 -7.48
CA ALA A 350 -24.57 -12.37 -7.61
C ALA A 350 -25.44 -11.34 -8.35
N LEU A 351 -26.11 -11.76 -9.43
CA LEU A 351 -27.04 -10.91 -10.17
C LEU A 351 -28.19 -10.40 -9.26
N ALA A 352 -28.81 -11.32 -8.53
CA ALA A 352 -29.89 -10.94 -7.60
C ALA A 352 -29.39 -10.00 -6.49
N ALA A 353 -28.23 -10.28 -5.92
CA ALA A 353 -27.63 -9.44 -4.86
C ALA A 353 -27.28 -8.04 -5.36
N THR A 354 -26.59 -7.90 -6.49
CA THR A 354 -26.19 -6.59 -7.01
C THR A 354 -27.40 -5.77 -7.49
N LEU A 355 -28.40 -6.41 -8.12
CA LEU A 355 -29.65 -5.76 -8.46
C LEU A 355 -30.44 -5.33 -7.21
N GLY A 356 -30.48 -6.18 -6.18
CA GLY A 356 -31.11 -5.84 -4.90
C GLY A 356 -30.46 -4.63 -4.22
N ILE A 357 -29.12 -4.58 -4.21
CA ILE A 357 -28.35 -3.42 -3.73
C ILE A 357 -28.68 -2.19 -4.57
N GLY A 358 -28.72 -2.33 -5.91
CA GLY A 358 -29.05 -1.24 -6.83
C GLY A 358 -30.47 -0.68 -6.58
N VAL A 359 -31.47 -1.57 -6.44
CA VAL A 359 -32.86 -1.16 -6.13
C VAL A 359 -32.93 -0.47 -4.78
N ALA A 360 -32.28 -1.01 -3.75
CA ALA A 360 -32.24 -0.39 -2.42
C ALA A 360 -31.59 1.00 -2.48
N MET A 361 -30.48 1.12 -3.20
CA MET A 361 -29.79 2.42 -3.38
C MET A 361 -30.67 3.41 -4.14
N TYR A 362 -31.32 2.98 -5.22
CA TYR A 362 -32.24 3.85 -5.97
C TYR A 362 -33.44 4.31 -5.11
N ALA A 363 -34.03 3.39 -4.35
CA ALA A 363 -35.12 3.75 -3.42
C ALA A 363 -34.64 4.75 -2.35
N PHE A 364 -33.44 4.57 -1.82
CA PHE A 364 -32.81 5.50 -0.87
C PHE A 364 -32.61 6.89 -1.49
N LEU A 365 -32.10 6.97 -2.71
CA LEU A 365 -31.92 8.25 -3.43
C LEU A 365 -33.28 8.91 -3.73
N TRP A 366 -34.28 8.11 -4.09
CA TRP A 366 -35.62 8.62 -4.36
C TRP A 366 -36.23 9.24 -3.11
N ALA A 367 -36.17 8.53 -1.98
CA ALA A 367 -36.63 9.03 -0.69
C ALA A 367 -35.84 10.25 -0.20
N GLY A 368 -34.55 10.34 -0.55
CA GLY A 368 -33.66 11.43 -0.20
C GLY A 368 -33.81 12.70 -1.03
N GLY A 369 -34.74 12.75 -2.01
CA GLY A 369 -35.01 13.96 -2.78
C GLY A 369 -34.45 14.01 -4.19
N LEU A 370 -34.19 12.85 -4.81
CA LEU A 370 -33.72 12.78 -6.20
C LEU A 370 -34.64 13.57 -7.14
N PRO A 371 -34.12 14.60 -7.86
CA PRO A 371 -34.91 15.44 -8.75
C PRO A 371 -35.65 14.63 -9.82
N PRO A 372 -36.93 14.96 -10.14
CA PRO A 372 -37.73 14.22 -11.11
C PRO A 372 -37.06 14.04 -12.48
N ALA A 373 -36.37 15.07 -12.97
CA ALA A 373 -35.65 15.04 -14.24
C ALA A 373 -34.48 14.03 -14.26
N LEU A 374 -33.91 13.68 -13.10
CA LEU A 374 -32.78 12.76 -12.98
C LEU A 374 -33.21 11.32 -12.64
N ARG A 375 -34.49 11.08 -12.34
CA ARG A 375 -34.98 9.75 -11.93
C ARG A 375 -34.70 8.68 -12.97
N ALA A 376 -35.07 8.92 -14.23
CA ALA A 376 -34.84 7.95 -15.31
C ALA A 376 -33.35 7.76 -15.64
N PRO A 377 -32.53 8.82 -15.81
CA PRO A 377 -31.08 8.66 -16.01
C PRO A 377 -30.38 7.91 -14.89
N VAL A 378 -30.70 8.22 -13.63
CA VAL A 378 -30.10 7.55 -12.45
C VAL A 378 -30.57 6.10 -12.36
N ALA A 379 -31.84 5.79 -12.65
CA ALA A 379 -32.32 4.40 -12.69
C ALA A 379 -31.57 3.55 -13.72
N ALA A 380 -31.39 4.08 -14.94
CA ALA A 380 -30.62 3.41 -15.99
C ALA A 380 -29.16 3.21 -15.56
N TYR A 381 -28.57 4.20 -14.91
CA TYR A 381 -27.19 4.14 -14.40
C TYR A 381 -27.03 3.06 -13.33
N VAL A 382 -27.91 3.04 -12.31
CA VAL A 382 -27.92 2.05 -11.23
C VAL A 382 -28.10 0.64 -11.77
N LEU A 383 -28.96 0.46 -12.77
CA LEU A 383 -29.15 -0.83 -13.44
C LEU A 383 -27.84 -1.30 -14.10
N VAL A 384 -27.19 -0.44 -14.88
CA VAL A 384 -26.00 -0.84 -15.65
C VAL A 384 -24.80 -1.12 -14.73
N ILE A 385 -24.59 -0.32 -13.67
CA ILE A 385 -23.48 -0.59 -12.74
C ILE A 385 -23.74 -1.88 -11.92
N ALA A 386 -24.99 -2.19 -11.57
CA ALA A 386 -25.34 -3.43 -10.90
C ALA A 386 -25.10 -4.64 -11.81
N LEU A 387 -25.45 -4.53 -13.11
CA LEU A 387 -25.16 -5.56 -14.11
C LEU A 387 -23.65 -5.74 -14.34
N MET A 388 -22.89 -4.65 -14.35
CA MET A 388 -21.43 -4.69 -14.46
C MET A 388 -20.82 -5.47 -13.28
N ALA A 389 -21.22 -5.16 -12.05
CA ALA A 389 -20.73 -5.87 -10.88
C ALA A 389 -21.17 -7.34 -10.85
N ALA A 390 -22.42 -7.64 -11.23
CA ALA A 390 -22.91 -9.01 -11.37
C ALA A 390 -22.06 -9.83 -12.34
N GLN A 391 -21.76 -9.27 -13.52
CA GLN A 391 -20.94 -9.94 -14.53
C GLN A 391 -19.51 -10.15 -14.05
N ALA A 392 -18.90 -9.17 -13.36
CA ALA A 392 -17.57 -9.29 -12.79
C ALA A 392 -17.49 -10.39 -11.71
N ILE A 393 -18.45 -10.42 -10.79
CA ILE A 393 -18.52 -11.45 -9.74
C ILE A 393 -18.78 -12.81 -10.36
N GLY A 394 -19.72 -12.89 -11.32
CA GLY A 394 -20.01 -14.13 -12.04
C GLY A 394 -18.78 -14.69 -12.77
N ARG A 395 -17.99 -13.81 -13.43
CA ARG A 395 -16.71 -14.18 -14.04
C ARG A 395 -15.74 -14.75 -13.01
N ALA A 396 -15.60 -14.11 -11.85
CA ALA A 396 -14.69 -14.55 -10.79
C ALA A 396 -15.10 -15.90 -10.19
N THR A 397 -16.40 -16.19 -10.07
CA THR A 397 -16.90 -17.48 -9.57
C THR A 397 -16.66 -18.63 -10.52
N VAL A 398 -16.65 -18.37 -11.83
CA VAL A 398 -16.37 -19.38 -12.87
C VAL A 398 -14.87 -19.62 -13.01
N LEU A 399 -14.07 -18.57 -13.17
CA LEU A 399 -12.63 -18.69 -13.42
C LEU A 399 -11.84 -19.09 -12.16
N ARG A 400 -12.32 -18.70 -10.98
CA ARG A 400 -11.73 -19.01 -9.67
C ARG A 400 -10.25 -18.66 -9.57
N ASP A 401 -9.84 -17.58 -10.22
CA ASP A 401 -8.47 -17.09 -10.23
C ASP A 401 -8.34 -15.71 -9.59
N ALA A 402 -7.14 -15.38 -9.12
CA ALA A 402 -6.87 -14.11 -8.46
C ALA A 402 -7.11 -12.88 -9.37
N PRO A 403 -6.74 -12.89 -10.68
CA PRO A 403 -7.03 -11.79 -11.58
C PRO A 403 -8.52 -11.46 -11.68
N SER A 404 -9.38 -12.48 -11.87
CA SER A 404 -10.83 -12.27 -11.95
C SER A 404 -11.43 -11.82 -10.63
N LEU A 405 -10.89 -12.28 -9.49
CA LEU A 405 -11.29 -11.80 -8.17
C LEU A 405 -10.97 -10.32 -7.99
N TRP A 406 -9.82 -9.85 -8.48
CA TRP A 406 -9.47 -8.42 -8.43
C TRP A 406 -10.44 -7.57 -9.26
N VAL A 407 -10.82 -8.05 -10.45
CA VAL A 407 -11.84 -7.38 -11.27
C VAL A 407 -13.19 -7.31 -10.53
N ALA A 408 -13.61 -8.38 -9.86
CA ALA A 408 -14.86 -8.40 -9.11
C ALA A 408 -14.84 -7.45 -7.91
N ILE A 409 -13.73 -7.43 -7.15
CA ILE A 409 -13.54 -6.48 -6.04
C ILE A 409 -13.53 -5.04 -6.58
N GLY A 410 -12.84 -4.80 -7.69
CA GLY A 410 -12.81 -3.50 -8.35
C GLY A 410 -14.21 -3.03 -8.78
N ALA A 411 -15.03 -3.91 -9.35
CA ALA A 411 -16.43 -3.58 -9.68
C ALA A 411 -17.27 -3.26 -8.45
N GLY A 412 -17.03 -3.95 -7.32
CA GLY A 412 -17.63 -3.63 -6.03
C GLY A 412 -17.24 -2.25 -5.51
N PHE A 413 -15.96 -1.90 -5.60
CA PHE A 413 -15.48 -0.55 -5.25
C PHE A 413 -16.07 0.52 -6.15
N PHE A 414 -16.32 0.23 -7.43
CA PHE A 414 -16.96 1.16 -8.34
C PHE A 414 -18.41 1.45 -7.89
N MET A 415 -19.20 0.40 -7.62
CA MET A 415 -20.54 0.57 -7.06
C MET A 415 -20.52 1.38 -5.78
N LEU A 416 -19.57 1.13 -4.90
CA LEU A 416 -19.42 1.88 -3.63
C LEU A 416 -19.12 3.35 -3.89
N SER A 417 -18.17 3.65 -4.78
CA SER A 417 -17.80 5.02 -5.15
C SER A 417 -19.01 5.82 -5.64
N ASP A 418 -19.77 5.23 -6.56
CA ASP A 418 -20.90 5.91 -7.16
C ASP A 418 -22.07 6.04 -6.19
N SER A 419 -22.24 5.08 -5.30
CA SER A 419 -23.20 5.16 -4.20
C SER A 419 -22.87 6.30 -3.22
N LEU A 420 -21.58 6.47 -2.88
CA LEU A 420 -21.11 7.57 -2.04
C LEU A 420 -21.28 8.92 -2.74
N LEU A 421 -20.93 8.99 -4.03
CA LEU A 421 -21.13 10.20 -4.84
C LEU A 421 -22.60 10.62 -4.92
N ALA A 422 -23.50 9.66 -5.21
CA ALA A 422 -24.92 9.90 -5.29
C ALA A 422 -25.53 10.29 -3.93
N THR A 423 -25.12 9.63 -2.85
CA THR A 423 -25.56 9.98 -1.48
C THR A 423 -25.14 11.40 -1.13
N ASN A 424 -23.85 11.74 -1.38
CA ASN A 424 -23.33 13.08 -1.09
C ASN A 424 -24.03 14.17 -1.90
N ARG A 425 -24.47 13.84 -3.11
CA ARG A 425 -25.08 14.81 -4.02
C ARG A 425 -26.58 15.01 -3.78
N PHE A 426 -27.32 13.94 -3.48
CA PHE A 426 -28.80 13.95 -3.51
C PHE A 426 -29.46 13.76 -2.16
N VAL A 427 -28.75 13.23 -1.16
CA VAL A 427 -29.37 12.89 0.13
C VAL A 427 -28.77 13.69 1.28
N THR A 428 -27.46 13.58 1.52
CA THR A 428 -26.78 14.27 2.62
C THR A 428 -25.31 14.45 2.32
N LEU A 429 -24.77 15.57 2.76
CA LEU A 429 -23.33 15.84 2.65
C LEU A 429 -22.54 14.89 3.56
N LEU A 430 -21.66 14.11 2.95
CA LEU A 430 -20.81 13.18 3.67
C LEU A 430 -19.52 13.89 4.12
N PRO A 431 -19.07 13.70 5.37
CA PRO A 431 -17.76 14.21 5.80
C PRO A 431 -16.65 13.64 4.93
N MET A 432 -15.78 14.51 4.42
CA MET A 432 -14.66 14.13 3.57
C MET A 432 -15.06 13.31 2.33
N ALA A 433 -16.24 13.59 1.76
CA ALA A 433 -16.80 12.87 0.60
C ALA A 433 -15.80 12.68 -0.53
N GLN A 434 -14.99 13.69 -0.82
CA GLN A 434 -13.97 13.67 -1.88
C GLN A 434 -12.96 12.53 -1.69
N ILE A 435 -12.55 12.27 -0.45
CA ILE A 435 -11.61 11.19 -0.14
C ILE A 435 -12.27 9.84 -0.41
N TRP A 436 -13.46 9.61 0.15
CA TRP A 436 -14.13 8.32 0.04
C TRP A 436 -14.51 7.99 -1.40
N VAL A 437 -15.07 8.95 -2.11
CA VAL A 437 -15.48 8.79 -3.53
C VAL A 437 -14.25 8.52 -4.41
N LEU A 438 -13.22 9.37 -4.35
CA LEU A 438 -12.08 9.23 -5.25
C LEU A 438 -11.19 8.04 -4.88
N ALA A 439 -10.97 7.75 -3.59
CA ALA A 439 -10.19 6.60 -3.17
C ALA A 439 -10.84 5.28 -3.64
N THR A 440 -12.16 5.12 -3.45
CA THR A 440 -12.88 3.93 -3.92
C THR A 440 -12.94 3.85 -5.45
N TYR A 441 -13.09 4.97 -6.15
CA TYR A 441 -13.05 5.04 -7.61
C TYR A 441 -11.69 4.61 -8.17
N TYR A 442 -10.60 5.18 -7.67
CA TYR A 442 -9.27 4.82 -8.16
C TYR A 442 -8.84 3.41 -7.74
N ALA A 443 -9.28 2.93 -6.58
CA ALA A 443 -9.10 1.54 -6.20
C ALA A 443 -9.84 0.60 -7.18
N ALA A 444 -11.07 0.96 -7.58
CA ALA A 444 -11.83 0.23 -8.60
C ALA A 444 -11.05 0.15 -9.92
N GLN A 445 -10.64 1.30 -10.45
CA GLN A 445 -9.92 1.37 -11.72
C GLN A 445 -8.59 0.60 -11.68
N ALA A 446 -7.80 0.76 -10.61
CA ALA A 446 -6.53 0.06 -10.44
C ALA A 446 -6.70 -1.47 -10.38
N LEU A 447 -7.70 -1.95 -9.62
CA LEU A 447 -7.98 -3.37 -9.48
C LEU A 447 -8.50 -3.98 -10.79
N ILE A 448 -9.39 -3.29 -11.50
CA ILE A 448 -9.90 -3.76 -12.81
C ILE A 448 -8.75 -3.82 -13.82
N VAL A 449 -7.96 -2.76 -13.95
CA VAL A 449 -6.81 -2.73 -14.87
C VAL A 449 -5.80 -3.82 -14.50
N ALA A 450 -5.38 -3.91 -13.24
CA ALA A 450 -4.41 -4.91 -12.79
C ALA A 450 -4.93 -6.34 -12.99
N GLY A 451 -6.21 -6.61 -12.72
CA GLY A 451 -6.83 -7.91 -12.91
C GLY A 451 -6.89 -8.30 -14.39
N MET A 452 -7.28 -7.38 -15.26
CA MET A 452 -7.34 -7.64 -16.70
C MET A 452 -5.95 -7.88 -17.30
N LEU A 453 -4.95 -7.07 -16.93
CA LEU A 453 -3.57 -7.24 -17.41
C LEU A 453 -2.95 -8.59 -16.99
N ARG A 454 -3.17 -9.01 -15.73
CA ARG A 454 -2.65 -10.28 -15.23
C ARG A 454 -3.41 -11.49 -15.78
N GLY A 455 -4.71 -11.36 -16.02
CA GLY A 455 -5.53 -12.40 -16.64
C GLY A 455 -5.07 -12.73 -18.06
N THR A 456 -4.74 -11.71 -18.86
CA THR A 456 -4.22 -11.90 -20.23
C THR A 456 -2.83 -12.55 -20.20
N ALA A 457 -1.91 -12.08 -19.36
CA ALA A 457 -0.57 -12.66 -19.24
C ALA A 457 -0.58 -14.16 -18.85
N ARG A 458 -1.52 -14.56 -17.98
CA ARG A 458 -1.66 -15.97 -17.56
C ARG A 458 -2.21 -16.84 -18.69
N ALA A 459 -3.18 -16.34 -19.45
CA ALA A 459 -3.72 -17.06 -20.61
C ALA A 459 -2.63 -17.33 -21.66
N GLU A 460 -1.74 -16.35 -21.87
CA GLU A 460 -0.59 -16.46 -22.77
C GLU A 460 0.40 -17.54 -22.31
N SER A 461 0.76 -17.57 -21.04
CA SER A 461 1.69 -18.57 -20.50
C SER A 461 1.14 -19.99 -20.61
N SER A 462 -0.15 -20.17 -20.35
CA SER A 462 -0.81 -21.48 -20.50
C SER A 462 -0.85 -21.97 -21.95
N SER A 463 -1.07 -21.06 -22.90
CA SER A 463 -1.08 -21.40 -24.34
C SER A 463 0.33 -21.73 -24.84
N ALA A 464 1.37 -21.03 -24.36
CA ALA A 464 2.75 -21.31 -24.72
C ALA A 464 3.21 -22.70 -24.22
N THR A 465 2.82 -23.07 -22.99
CA THR A 465 3.14 -24.40 -22.42
C THR A 465 2.42 -25.53 -23.14
N ALA A 466 1.21 -25.29 -23.64
CA ALA A 466 0.46 -26.29 -24.41
C ALA A 466 1.02 -26.52 -25.83
N LEU A 467 1.80 -25.60 -26.37
CA LEU A 467 2.41 -25.66 -27.69
C LEU A 467 3.84 -26.25 -27.68
N THR A 468 4.44 -26.50 -26.50
CA THR A 468 5.73 -27.18 -26.39
C THR A 468 5.47 -28.70 -26.54
N PRO A 469 5.90 -29.37 -27.60
CA PRO A 469 5.74 -30.83 -27.71
C PRO A 469 6.50 -31.49 -26.58
N GLN A 470 5.89 -32.39 -25.83
CA GLN A 470 6.60 -33.37 -25.03
C GLN A 470 7.48 -34.17 -26.00
N THR A 471 8.75 -33.76 -26.14
CA THR A 471 9.75 -34.61 -26.77
C THR A 471 9.89 -35.83 -25.89
N ASP A 472 9.35 -36.95 -26.43
CA ASP A 472 9.47 -38.30 -25.91
C ASP A 472 10.88 -38.60 -25.40
N LEU A 473 11.04 -38.64 -24.07
CA LEU A 473 12.11 -39.38 -23.41
C LEU A 473 11.74 -40.85 -23.34
N ALA A 474 11.55 -41.48 -24.50
CA ALA A 474 11.37 -42.92 -24.60
C ALA A 474 12.12 -43.43 -25.85
N ARG A 475 13.46 -43.48 -25.74
CA ARG A 475 14.29 -44.44 -26.47
C ARG A 475 15.62 -44.61 -25.77
N SER A 476 15.67 -45.44 -24.75
CA SER A 476 16.90 -46.16 -24.42
C SER A 476 17.03 -47.31 -25.44
N PRO A 477 18.07 -47.43 -26.25
CA PRO A 477 18.39 -48.66 -26.93
C PRO A 477 19.00 -49.60 -25.89
N SER A 478 18.34 -50.71 -25.63
CA SER A 478 19.01 -51.91 -25.15
C SER A 478 20.00 -52.34 -26.23
N ALA A 479 21.30 -52.28 -25.91
CA ALA A 479 22.33 -52.90 -26.68
C ALA A 479 22.89 -54.11 -25.94
N ALA A 480 22.93 -55.20 -26.63
CA ALA A 480 23.54 -56.48 -26.32
C ALA A 480 25.01 -56.40 -25.89
#